data_43e87b9b02ba50154db235d60ff476ed
#
_entry.id   43e87b9b02ba50154db235d60ff476ed
#
_cell.length_a   1.000
_cell.length_b   1.000
_cell.length_c   1.000
_cell.angle_alpha   90.00
_cell.angle_beta   90.00
_cell.angle_gamma   90.00
#
_symmetry.space_group_name_H-M   'P 1'
#
loop_
_entity.id
_entity.type
_entity.pdbx_description
1 polymer ?
#
loop_
_entity_poly.entity_id
_entity_poly.type
_entity_poly.pdbx_seq_one_letter_code
_entity_poly.pdbx_strand_id
1 'polypeptide(L)'
;MNADLGTIPEEELDLLNCAVHICEPTENEGQGVLVTCIDGVRTWQVSDREYSITIRGEKQNFTGTYLIPGRLIKGAASFGDMAHSCNISIKDNFAIATSPSGSSMRLATALKVPEFRTFDQKNVVQARVEYRELQRMSSLLGDAPMNYRDFETMFAQPPVGRIEVTKGLITLKRSWQYVGCPDTELTLAAKTTKTGSFTFNHIHFDMVLNLLWSIGEATATISFDPENGEYLEVHTDKVSIHFKLMLDGAARFFPDVKDYLTRRNIEHLVHDGGQIAIKYKDIKVRLQLFDGSEPILRATVTILHNVTESVKLLREINRLNATRVGNRIWVDNKMLVVGSEMRCDETRMLTPILDGIVSEARYLGGLLGPMYGGTTPAAA
;
A
#
# COMPACT_ATOMS: atom_id res chain seq x y z
N MET A 1 25.64 24.12 9.28
CA MET A 1 24.37 24.89 9.33
C MET A 1 23.81 24.71 10.72
N ASN A 2 23.55 25.78 11.44
CA ASN A 2 23.07 25.69 12.83
C ASN A 2 21.66 26.27 12.89
N ALA A 3 20.74 25.57 13.55
CA ALA A 3 19.37 26.02 13.78
C ALA A 3 18.87 25.52 15.13
N ASP A 4 18.11 26.37 15.81
CA ASP A 4 17.33 25.95 16.98
C ASP A 4 15.86 25.82 16.51
N LEU A 5 15.34 24.61 16.55
CA LEU A 5 13.96 24.32 16.17
C LEU A 5 12.98 24.55 17.31
N GLY A 6 13.50 24.92 18.48
CA GLY A 6 12.78 25.26 19.69
C GLY A 6 12.34 24.04 20.50
N THR A 7 11.65 24.32 21.57
CA THR A 7 11.06 23.30 22.45
C THR A 7 9.86 22.67 21.76
N ILE A 8 9.77 21.36 21.81
CA ILE A 8 8.64 20.57 21.34
C ILE A 8 7.86 20.14 22.58
N PRO A 9 6.60 20.55 22.74
CA PRO A 9 5.79 20.09 23.87
C PRO A 9 5.45 18.60 23.74
N GLU A 10 5.09 17.99 24.87
CA GLU A 10 4.78 16.56 24.98
C GLU A 10 3.75 16.11 23.92
N GLU A 11 2.64 16.81 23.79
CA GLU A 11 1.60 16.47 22.81
C GLU A 11 2.11 16.43 21.37
N GLU A 12 2.96 17.39 20.98
CA GLU A 12 3.54 17.45 19.64
C GLU A 12 4.58 16.35 19.46
N LEU A 13 5.36 16.05 20.50
CA LEU A 13 6.36 14.98 20.47
C LEU A 13 5.73 13.59 20.36
N ASP A 14 4.64 13.35 21.07
CA ASP A 14 3.86 12.11 21.02
C ASP A 14 3.25 11.88 19.64
N LEU A 15 2.65 12.91 19.06
CA LEU A 15 2.12 12.88 17.70
C LEU A 15 3.21 12.56 16.69
N LEU A 16 4.34 13.21 16.82
CA LEU A 16 5.48 13.02 15.93
C LEU A 16 6.07 11.61 16.07
N ASN A 17 6.16 11.12 17.30
CA ASN A 17 6.59 9.75 17.59
C ASN A 17 5.64 8.71 16.99
N CYS A 18 4.33 8.89 17.15
CA CYS A 18 3.31 8.05 16.49
C CYS A 18 3.44 8.08 14.97
N ALA A 19 3.60 9.26 14.37
CA ALA A 19 3.78 9.40 12.92
C ALA A 19 5.03 8.69 12.42
N VAL A 20 6.15 8.78 13.15
CA VAL A 20 7.40 8.06 12.84
C VAL A 20 7.24 6.54 12.98
N HIS A 21 6.40 6.06 13.90
CA HIS A 21 6.09 4.64 14.03
C HIS A 21 5.19 4.13 12.89
N ILE A 22 4.24 4.93 12.43
CA ILE A 22 3.34 4.57 11.32
C ILE A 22 4.11 4.51 10.00
N CYS A 23 4.86 5.54 9.68
CA CYS A 23 5.59 5.64 8.42
C CYS A 23 6.87 4.80 8.39
N GLU A 24 7.42 4.39 9.55
CA GLU A 24 8.70 3.67 9.66
C GLU A 24 9.73 4.12 8.61
N PRO A 25 10.10 5.42 8.57
CA PRO A 25 10.99 5.91 7.55
C PRO A 25 12.25 5.05 7.53
N THR A 26 12.53 4.43 6.38
CA THR A 26 13.65 3.50 6.22
C THR A 26 14.96 4.30 6.34
N GLU A 27 15.53 4.36 7.54
CA GLU A 27 16.80 5.06 7.80
C GLU A 27 17.96 4.49 6.97
N ASN A 28 17.87 3.23 6.56
CA ASN A 28 18.80 2.60 5.63
C ASN A 28 18.81 3.26 4.24
N GLU A 29 17.70 3.94 3.87
CA GLU A 29 17.61 4.73 2.65
C GLU A 29 17.91 6.22 2.89
N GLY A 30 18.33 6.60 4.09
CA GLY A 30 18.62 7.98 4.46
C GLY A 30 17.37 8.86 4.58
N GLN A 31 16.19 8.26 4.76
CA GLN A 31 14.94 9.00 4.95
C GLN A 31 14.85 9.54 6.38
N GLY A 32 14.24 10.71 6.52
CA GLY A 32 14.06 11.37 7.81
C GLY A 32 12.77 12.16 7.89
N VAL A 33 12.55 12.73 9.04
CA VAL A 33 11.46 13.67 9.29
C VAL A 33 11.87 15.03 8.77
N LEU A 34 11.07 15.59 7.86
CA LEU A 34 11.27 16.94 7.37
C LEU A 34 10.64 17.94 8.33
N VAL A 35 11.37 18.98 8.70
CA VAL A 35 10.83 20.10 9.48
C VAL A 35 11.05 21.42 8.77
N THR A 36 9.99 22.21 8.69
CA THR A 36 9.97 23.54 8.11
C THR A 36 9.20 24.49 9.04
N CYS A 37 9.38 25.79 8.83
CA CYS A 37 8.54 26.82 9.43
C CYS A 37 7.71 27.45 8.33
N ILE A 38 6.41 27.20 8.31
CA ILE A 38 5.45 27.73 7.32
C ILE A 38 4.52 28.69 8.04
N ASP A 39 4.48 29.94 7.56
CA ASP A 39 3.64 31.00 8.16
C ASP A 39 3.87 31.20 9.67
N GLY A 40 5.12 31.04 10.11
CA GLY A 40 5.47 31.13 11.53
C GLY A 40 5.04 29.92 12.39
N VAL A 41 4.67 28.80 11.75
CA VAL A 41 4.29 27.57 12.43
C VAL A 41 5.27 26.47 12.06
N ARG A 42 5.82 25.79 13.05
CA ARG A 42 6.65 24.60 12.86
C ARG A 42 5.79 23.51 12.23
N THR A 43 6.26 22.96 11.11
CA THR A 43 5.55 21.93 10.37
C THR A 43 6.46 20.73 10.18
N TRP A 44 6.01 19.58 10.63
CA TRP A 44 6.68 18.31 10.50
C TRP A 44 6.04 17.50 9.38
N GLN A 45 6.86 16.82 8.61
CA GLN A 45 6.38 15.94 7.55
C GLN A 45 7.14 14.61 7.62
N VAL A 46 6.39 13.53 7.70
CA VAL A 46 6.90 12.15 7.73
C VAL A 46 6.22 11.39 6.60
N SER A 47 6.97 10.66 5.80
CA SER A 47 6.39 9.91 4.68
C SER A 47 7.14 8.61 4.45
N ASP A 48 6.39 7.60 3.99
CA ASP A 48 6.89 6.37 3.40
C ASP A 48 6.15 6.07 2.08
N ARG A 49 6.13 4.81 1.66
CA ARG A 49 5.44 4.40 0.43
C ARG A 49 3.92 4.43 0.53
N GLU A 50 3.38 4.29 1.74
CA GLU A 50 1.94 4.14 1.98
C GLU A 50 1.32 5.37 2.63
N TYR A 51 2.09 6.08 3.46
CA TYR A 51 1.64 7.22 4.25
C TYR A 51 2.42 8.49 3.95
N SER A 52 1.74 9.61 4.12
CA SER A 52 2.35 10.93 4.23
C SER A 52 1.62 11.71 5.32
N ILE A 53 2.31 12.02 6.39
CA ILE A 53 1.75 12.65 7.59
C ILE A 53 2.37 14.03 7.74
N THR A 54 1.52 15.05 7.85
CA THR A 54 1.93 16.43 8.14
C THR A 54 1.35 16.85 9.49
N ILE A 55 2.20 17.29 10.40
CA ILE A 55 1.84 17.77 11.74
C ILE A 55 2.16 19.25 11.83
N ARG A 56 1.20 20.05 12.25
CA ARG A 56 1.36 21.46 12.59
C ARG A 56 1.68 21.57 14.07
N GLY A 57 2.88 22.00 14.38
CA GLY A 57 3.34 22.26 15.74
C GLY A 57 3.06 23.67 16.20
N GLU A 58 3.82 24.11 17.19
CA GLU A 58 3.71 25.45 17.75
C GLU A 58 4.30 26.55 16.85
N LYS A 59 3.97 27.79 17.19
CA LYS A 59 4.56 28.98 16.55
C LYS A 59 6.05 29.01 16.82
N GLN A 60 6.85 29.14 15.76
CA GLN A 60 8.29 29.20 15.82
C GLN A 60 8.83 30.21 14.80
N ASN A 61 10.08 30.62 14.99
CA ASN A 61 10.72 31.60 14.12
C ASN A 61 12.12 31.11 13.69
N PHE A 62 12.19 29.95 13.05
CA PHE A 62 13.41 29.52 12.37
C PHE A 62 13.23 29.58 10.86
N THR A 63 14.32 29.67 10.14
CA THR A 63 14.32 29.70 8.66
C THR A 63 15.02 28.45 8.13
N GLY A 64 14.52 27.94 6.99
CA GLY A 64 15.10 26.79 6.32
C GLY A 64 14.31 25.50 6.50
N THR A 65 14.83 24.46 5.87
CA THR A 65 14.29 23.10 5.86
C THR A 65 15.34 22.15 6.41
N TYR A 66 14.97 21.33 7.35
CA TYR A 66 15.88 20.41 8.01
C TYR A 66 15.34 18.99 7.99
N LEU A 67 16.24 18.01 7.87
CA LEU A 67 15.93 16.60 7.97
C LEU A 67 16.45 16.05 9.29
N ILE A 68 15.56 15.41 10.03
CA ILE A 68 15.85 14.82 11.35
C ILE A 68 15.67 13.31 11.26
N PRO A 69 16.64 12.52 11.77
CA PRO A 69 16.48 11.07 11.82
C PRO A 69 15.25 10.67 12.67
N GLY A 70 14.44 9.74 12.19
CA GLY A 70 13.28 9.24 12.92
C GLY A 70 13.66 8.64 14.28
N ARG A 71 14.83 7.99 14.38
CA ARG A 71 15.38 7.48 15.66
C ARG A 71 15.62 8.57 16.69
N LEU A 72 15.93 9.79 16.26
CA LEU A 72 16.09 10.89 17.21
C LEU A 72 14.76 11.22 17.88
N ILE A 73 13.67 11.20 17.11
CA ILE A 73 12.31 11.45 17.62
C ILE A 73 11.90 10.33 18.59
N LYS A 74 12.07 9.06 18.16
CA LYS A 74 11.78 7.89 19.02
C LYS A 74 12.60 7.93 20.32
N GLY A 75 13.86 8.31 20.24
CA GLY A 75 14.73 8.48 21.41
C GLY A 75 14.33 9.64 22.29
N ALA A 76 13.96 10.79 21.72
CA ALA A 76 13.48 11.95 22.46
C ALA A 76 12.19 11.65 23.24
N ALA A 77 11.26 10.92 22.63
CA ALA A 77 10.03 10.45 23.29
C ALA A 77 10.32 9.45 24.44
N SER A 78 11.50 8.83 24.46
CA SER A 78 11.93 7.84 25.46
C SER A 78 12.77 8.42 26.59
N PHE A 79 12.98 9.74 26.70
CA PHE A 79 13.86 10.35 27.71
C PHE A 79 13.39 10.16 29.18
N GLY A 80 12.39 9.32 29.41
CA GLY A 80 11.97 8.86 30.72
C GLY A 80 10.83 9.72 31.32
N ASP A 81 10.32 9.27 32.46
CA ASP A 81 9.06 9.64 33.12
C ASP A 81 8.83 11.14 33.43
N MET A 82 9.74 12.02 33.05
CA MET A 82 9.69 13.44 33.35
C MET A 82 9.88 14.37 32.13
N ALA A 83 10.01 13.85 30.93
CA ALA A 83 10.28 14.69 29.78
C ALA A 83 8.96 15.09 29.06
N HIS A 84 8.20 15.97 29.68
CA HIS A 84 7.01 16.56 29.05
C HIS A 84 7.33 17.50 27.87
N SER A 85 8.61 17.65 27.52
CA SER A 85 9.06 18.44 26.38
C SER A 85 10.50 18.09 26.00
N CYS A 86 10.88 18.44 24.77
CA CYS A 86 12.24 18.23 24.27
C CYS A 86 12.65 19.44 23.42
N ASN A 87 13.88 19.92 23.56
CA ASN A 87 14.45 20.90 22.63
C ASN A 87 15.17 20.16 21.49
N ILE A 88 14.88 20.50 20.25
CA ILE A 88 15.60 19.99 19.09
C ILE A 88 16.38 21.10 18.42
N SER A 89 17.68 20.86 18.20
CA SER A 89 18.57 21.77 17.50
C SER A 89 19.39 21.03 16.43
N ILE A 90 19.81 21.77 15.41
CA ILE A 90 20.72 21.29 14.38
C ILE A 90 22.05 21.99 14.57
N LYS A 91 23.13 21.22 14.66
CA LYS A 91 24.49 21.75 14.80
C LYS A 91 25.47 20.87 14.04
N ASP A 92 26.21 21.47 13.13
CA ASP A 92 27.30 20.82 12.37
C ASP A 92 26.85 19.50 11.68
N ASN A 93 25.69 19.48 11.03
CA ASN A 93 25.05 18.33 10.40
C ASN A 93 24.61 17.21 11.38
N PHE A 94 24.44 17.57 12.64
CA PHE A 94 23.83 16.69 13.63
C PHE A 94 22.53 17.28 14.15
N ALA A 95 21.52 16.45 14.28
CA ALA A 95 20.33 16.76 15.04
C ALA A 95 20.56 16.34 16.49
N ILE A 96 20.23 17.22 17.41
CA ILE A 96 20.44 17.05 18.85
C ILE A 96 19.10 17.24 19.54
N ALA A 97 18.64 16.22 20.25
CA ALA A 97 17.48 16.31 21.14
C ALA A 97 17.98 16.43 22.57
N THR A 98 17.44 17.37 23.35
CA THR A 98 17.82 17.61 24.74
C THR A 98 16.58 17.70 25.61
N SER A 99 16.51 16.86 26.65
CA SER A 99 15.41 16.91 27.63
C SER A 99 15.61 18.06 28.64
N PRO A 100 14.58 18.50 29.34
CA PRO A 100 14.72 19.47 30.42
C PRO A 100 15.64 19.02 31.55
N SER A 101 15.78 17.72 31.77
CA SER A 101 16.68 17.14 32.74
C SER A 101 18.16 17.13 32.32
N GLY A 102 18.47 17.55 31.08
CA GLY A 102 19.82 17.59 30.53
C GLY A 102 20.26 16.31 29.82
N SER A 103 19.42 15.28 29.75
CA SER A 103 19.69 14.13 28.89
C SER A 103 19.71 14.56 27.42
N SER A 104 20.67 14.06 26.65
CA SER A 104 20.77 14.44 25.24
C SER A 104 21.10 13.25 24.33
N MET A 105 20.54 13.27 23.11
CA MET A 105 20.85 12.36 22.03
C MET A 105 21.31 13.16 20.81
N ARG A 106 22.34 12.68 20.14
CA ARG A 106 22.90 13.32 18.95
C ARG A 106 23.00 12.31 17.81
N LEU A 107 22.38 12.59 16.68
CA LEU A 107 22.44 11.78 15.46
C LEU A 107 22.77 12.64 14.25
N ALA A 108 23.46 12.06 13.26
CA ALA A 108 23.69 12.73 11.99
C ALA A 108 22.34 13.02 11.29
N THR A 109 22.22 14.16 10.63
CA THR A 109 21.00 14.53 9.87
C THR A 109 20.81 13.58 8.68
N ALA A 110 19.56 13.28 8.37
CA ALA A 110 19.21 12.47 7.20
C ALA A 110 19.61 13.19 5.90
N LEU A 111 19.97 12.44 4.88
CA LEU A 111 20.47 12.96 3.62
C LEU A 111 19.42 13.05 2.51
N LYS A 112 18.27 12.37 2.65
CA LYS A 112 17.26 12.26 1.61
C LYS A 112 15.93 12.83 2.07
N VAL A 113 15.39 13.77 1.29
CA VAL A 113 14.04 14.29 1.50
C VAL A 113 13.03 13.21 1.10
N PRO A 114 12.11 12.83 1.98
CA PRO A 114 11.02 11.93 1.61
C PRO A 114 10.15 12.56 0.50
N GLU A 115 9.57 11.73 -0.36
CA GLU A 115 8.57 12.19 -1.31
C GLU A 115 7.26 12.46 -0.56
N PHE A 116 6.84 13.74 -0.56
CA PHE A 116 5.54 14.13 -0.02
C PHE A 116 4.52 14.20 -1.14
N ARG A 117 3.34 13.71 -0.84
CA ARG A 117 2.24 13.68 -1.78
C ARG A 117 1.31 14.84 -1.56
N THR A 118 0.93 15.49 -2.63
CA THR A 118 -0.08 16.56 -2.64
C THR A 118 -1.37 16.00 -3.18
N PHE A 119 -2.47 16.38 -2.55
CA PHE A 119 -3.80 15.97 -2.95
C PHE A 119 -4.40 17.03 -3.93
N ASP A 120 -4.76 16.63 -5.15
CA ASP A 120 -5.44 17.54 -6.08
C ASP A 120 -6.96 17.55 -5.76
N GLN A 121 -7.41 18.68 -5.21
CA GLN A 121 -8.74 18.81 -4.60
C GLN A 121 -9.90 19.04 -5.59
N LYS A 122 -9.73 18.88 -6.91
CA LYS A 122 -10.76 19.31 -7.88
C LYS A 122 -12.05 18.48 -7.88
N ASN A 123 -11.99 17.18 -7.58
CA ASN A 123 -13.17 16.28 -7.60
C ASN A 123 -13.42 15.56 -6.28
N VAL A 124 -13.04 16.14 -5.18
CA VAL A 124 -12.99 15.48 -3.89
C VAL A 124 -14.37 15.33 -3.26
N VAL A 125 -14.66 14.14 -2.80
CA VAL A 125 -15.72 13.86 -1.83
C VAL A 125 -15.18 14.14 -0.44
N GLN A 126 -15.91 14.95 0.34
CA GLN A 126 -15.54 15.28 1.71
C GLN A 126 -16.67 14.93 2.67
N ALA A 127 -16.30 14.35 3.81
CA ALA A 127 -17.19 14.10 4.93
C ALA A 127 -16.55 14.58 6.23
N ARG A 128 -17.20 15.54 6.89
CA ARG A 128 -16.78 16.02 8.22
C ARG A 128 -17.59 15.32 9.28
N VAL A 129 -16.90 14.63 10.16
CA VAL A 129 -17.49 13.78 11.22
C VAL A 129 -16.92 14.13 12.58
N GLU A 130 -17.66 13.84 13.64
CA GLU A 130 -17.10 13.86 14.98
C GLU A 130 -16.08 12.71 15.12
N TYR A 131 -14.88 13.05 15.52
CA TYR A 131 -13.78 12.10 15.63
C TYR A 131 -14.10 10.91 16.56
N ARG A 132 -14.72 11.19 17.72
CA ARG A 132 -15.08 10.14 18.68
C ARG A 132 -16.05 9.11 18.10
N GLU A 133 -16.98 9.56 17.25
CA GLU A 133 -17.92 8.66 16.60
C GLU A 133 -17.21 7.80 15.52
N LEU A 134 -16.30 8.39 14.76
CA LEU A 134 -15.48 7.65 13.78
C LEU A 134 -14.62 6.58 14.46
N GLN A 135 -14.00 6.91 15.60
CA GLN A 135 -13.25 5.95 16.40
C GLN A 135 -14.14 4.84 16.97
N ARG A 136 -15.29 5.21 17.51
CA ARG A 136 -16.26 4.22 17.98
C ARG A 136 -16.70 3.27 16.87
N MET A 137 -16.92 3.78 15.66
CA MET A 137 -17.20 2.95 14.49
C MET A 137 -16.08 1.96 14.21
N SER A 138 -14.83 2.43 14.16
CA SER A 138 -13.70 1.57 13.91
C SER A 138 -13.53 0.50 14.98
N SER A 139 -13.66 0.86 16.26
CA SER A 139 -13.58 -0.10 17.36
C SER A 139 -14.67 -1.16 17.30
N LEU A 140 -15.91 -0.78 17.00
CA LEU A 140 -17.03 -1.71 16.87
C LEU A 140 -16.89 -2.64 15.66
N LEU A 141 -16.24 -2.17 14.60
CA LEU A 141 -15.92 -3.00 13.43
C LEU A 141 -14.64 -3.83 13.64
N GLY A 142 -13.79 -3.42 14.60
CA GLY A 142 -12.47 -4.00 14.87
C GLY A 142 -12.49 -5.34 15.58
N ASP A 143 -13.50 -5.59 16.40
CA ASP A 143 -13.58 -6.82 17.19
C ASP A 143 -13.96 -8.03 16.32
N ALA A 144 -12.94 -8.60 15.66
CA ALA A 144 -13.05 -9.93 15.11
C ALA A 144 -13.32 -10.91 16.26
N PRO A 145 -14.28 -11.84 16.14
CA PRO A 145 -14.46 -12.87 17.15
C PRO A 145 -13.14 -13.61 17.34
N MET A 146 -12.54 -13.51 18.52
CA MET A 146 -11.22 -14.03 18.91
C MET A 146 -11.10 -15.56 18.89
N ASN A 147 -11.90 -16.24 18.10
CA ASN A 147 -11.84 -17.70 17.92
C ASN A 147 -10.87 -18.16 16.81
N TYR A 148 -10.00 -17.29 16.35
CA TYR A 148 -9.01 -17.64 15.33
C TYR A 148 -7.84 -18.41 15.92
N ARG A 149 -7.87 -19.72 15.79
CA ARG A 149 -6.76 -20.63 16.09
C ARG A 149 -5.73 -20.73 14.96
N ASP A 150 -5.98 -20.14 13.79
CA ASP A 150 -5.08 -20.20 12.65
C ASP A 150 -4.38 -18.85 12.41
N PHE A 151 -3.28 -18.66 13.11
CA PHE A 151 -2.38 -17.51 12.93
C PHE A 151 -1.90 -17.33 11.47
N GLU A 152 -1.77 -18.41 10.71
CA GLU A 152 -1.30 -18.35 9.32
C GLU A 152 -2.31 -17.69 8.37
N THR A 153 -3.60 -17.84 8.61
CA THR A 153 -4.64 -17.19 7.80
C THR A 153 -4.90 -15.74 8.17
N MET A 154 -4.56 -15.31 9.38
CA MET A 154 -4.69 -13.90 9.80
C MET A 154 -3.75 -12.95 9.05
N PHE A 155 -2.59 -13.42 8.61
CA PHE A 155 -1.61 -12.60 7.86
C PHE A 155 -1.81 -12.63 6.35
N ALA A 156 -2.62 -13.55 5.84
CA ALA A 156 -2.81 -13.72 4.40
C ALA A 156 -3.69 -12.62 3.77
N GLN A 157 -4.60 -12.00 4.53
CA GLN A 157 -5.49 -10.96 4.00
C GLN A 157 -5.87 -9.93 5.07
N PRO A 158 -5.41 -8.70 4.92
CA PRO A 158 -5.88 -7.62 5.77
C PRO A 158 -7.38 -7.43 5.56
N PRO A 159 -8.16 -7.22 6.63
CA PRO A 159 -9.58 -6.97 6.53
C PRO A 159 -9.83 -5.73 5.66
N VAL A 160 -10.73 -5.86 4.71
CA VAL A 160 -11.08 -4.79 3.79
C VAL A 160 -12.20 -3.96 4.41
N GLY A 161 -11.97 -2.67 4.52
CA GLY A 161 -12.97 -1.68 4.89
C GLY A 161 -13.44 -0.89 3.67
N ARG A 162 -14.71 -0.47 3.67
CA ARG A 162 -15.28 0.42 2.67
C ARG A 162 -15.99 1.59 3.34
N ILE A 163 -15.68 2.80 2.93
CA ILE A 163 -16.44 3.98 3.31
C ILE A 163 -17.34 4.39 2.15
N GLU A 164 -18.61 4.61 2.45
CA GLU A 164 -19.59 5.18 1.55
C GLU A 164 -20.06 6.52 2.10
N VAL A 165 -19.91 7.58 1.32
CA VAL A 165 -20.41 8.91 1.63
C VAL A 165 -21.65 9.18 0.81
N THR A 166 -22.77 9.44 1.47
CA THR A 166 -24.02 9.85 0.86
C THR A 166 -24.43 11.21 1.43
N LYS A 167 -25.56 11.76 0.96
CA LYS A 167 -26.00 13.07 1.42
C LYS A 167 -26.30 13.05 2.93
N GLY A 168 -25.45 13.71 3.70
CA GLY A 168 -25.60 13.85 5.14
C GLY A 168 -25.16 12.62 5.97
N LEU A 169 -24.62 11.57 5.33
CA LEU A 169 -24.25 10.34 6.00
C LEU A 169 -22.89 9.83 5.54
N ILE A 170 -22.18 9.20 6.45
CA ILE A 170 -21.01 8.35 6.17
C ILE A 170 -21.27 6.95 6.71
N THR A 171 -21.06 5.96 5.89
CA THR A 171 -21.23 4.55 6.25
C THR A 171 -19.91 3.84 6.15
N LEU A 172 -19.49 3.19 7.21
CA LEU A 172 -18.32 2.33 7.27
C LEU A 172 -18.79 0.88 7.20
N LYS A 173 -18.30 0.14 6.21
CA LYS A 173 -18.56 -1.28 6.01
C LYS A 173 -17.28 -2.05 6.18
N ARG A 174 -17.36 -3.21 6.79
CA ARG A 174 -16.27 -4.17 6.89
C ARG A 174 -16.73 -5.52 6.41
N SER A 175 -16.05 -6.02 5.41
CA SER A 175 -16.27 -7.37 4.89
C SER A 175 -15.14 -8.27 5.37
N TRP A 176 -15.53 -9.35 6.03
CA TRP A 176 -14.64 -10.42 6.38
C TRP A 176 -14.61 -11.43 5.25
N GLN A 177 -13.43 -11.72 4.74
CA GLN A 177 -13.28 -12.71 3.67
C GLN A 177 -13.38 -14.17 4.18
N TYR A 178 -13.81 -14.37 5.43
CA TYR A 178 -13.90 -15.68 6.04
C TYR A 178 -15.34 -16.16 6.13
N VAL A 179 -15.55 -17.42 5.74
CA VAL A 179 -16.85 -18.09 5.85
C VAL A 179 -17.31 -18.09 7.31
N GLY A 180 -18.46 -17.48 7.57
CA GLY A 180 -19.06 -17.44 8.89
C GLY A 180 -18.84 -16.14 9.69
N CYS A 181 -18.06 -15.18 9.18
CA CYS A 181 -17.99 -13.85 9.78
C CYS A 181 -19.01 -12.93 9.11
N PRO A 182 -19.93 -12.31 9.85
CA PRO A 182 -20.90 -11.40 9.27
C PRO A 182 -20.22 -10.11 8.83
N ASP A 183 -20.65 -9.59 7.69
CA ASP A 183 -20.35 -8.23 7.31
C ASP A 183 -20.94 -7.27 8.35
N THR A 184 -20.18 -6.26 8.73
CA THR A 184 -20.63 -5.23 9.67
C THR A 184 -20.74 -3.88 8.97
N GLU A 185 -21.78 -3.15 9.30
CA GLU A 185 -22.06 -1.84 8.74
C GLU A 185 -22.50 -0.87 9.82
N LEU A 186 -21.92 0.32 9.85
CA LEU A 186 -22.27 1.39 10.75
C LEU A 186 -22.39 2.71 9.99
N THR A 187 -23.47 3.45 10.27
CA THR A 187 -23.75 4.71 9.61
C THR A 187 -23.80 5.86 10.64
N LEU A 188 -23.14 6.96 10.29
CA LEU A 188 -23.10 8.19 11.09
C LEU A 188 -23.60 9.38 10.31
N ALA A 189 -24.11 10.39 11.03
CA ALA A 189 -24.36 11.69 10.47
C ALA A 189 -23.04 12.42 10.15
N ALA A 190 -22.96 13.04 8.99
CA ALA A 190 -21.78 13.79 8.54
C ALA A 190 -22.17 15.01 7.71
N LYS A 191 -21.32 16.05 7.71
CA LYS A 191 -21.44 17.15 6.75
C LYS A 191 -20.71 16.74 5.48
N THR A 192 -21.44 16.50 4.39
CA THR A 192 -20.91 15.94 3.15
C THR A 192 -21.00 16.94 1.99
N THR A 193 -20.02 16.89 1.08
CA THR A 193 -20.01 17.73 -0.13
C THR A 193 -20.60 17.02 -1.34
N LYS A 194 -20.21 15.77 -1.57
CA LYS A 194 -20.62 14.91 -2.68
C LYS A 194 -20.84 13.48 -2.18
N THR A 195 -21.32 12.62 -3.06
CA THR A 195 -21.44 11.18 -2.81
C THR A 195 -20.27 10.44 -3.44
N GLY A 196 -19.85 9.36 -2.83
CA GLY A 196 -18.79 8.51 -3.35
C GLY A 196 -18.44 7.39 -2.37
N SER A 197 -17.60 6.47 -2.80
CA SER A 197 -17.13 5.39 -1.95
C SER A 197 -15.65 5.08 -2.24
N PHE A 198 -14.96 4.51 -1.26
CA PHE A 198 -13.61 3.99 -1.42
C PHE A 198 -13.40 2.79 -0.51
N THR A 199 -12.42 1.98 -0.89
CA THR A 199 -12.00 0.79 -0.15
C THR A 199 -10.60 1.00 0.43
N PHE A 200 -10.36 0.54 1.64
CA PHE A 200 -9.10 0.74 2.36
C PHE A 200 -8.72 -0.47 3.20
N ASN A 201 -7.43 -0.55 3.56
CA ASN A 201 -6.96 -1.50 4.54
C ASN A 201 -7.39 -1.05 5.94
N HIS A 202 -8.21 -1.86 6.63
CA HIS A 202 -8.75 -1.51 7.93
C HIS A 202 -7.66 -1.30 8.99
N ILE A 203 -6.59 -2.08 8.96
CA ILE A 203 -5.45 -1.92 9.90
C ILE A 203 -4.83 -0.52 9.75
N HIS A 204 -4.62 -0.07 8.51
CA HIS A 204 -4.08 1.25 8.24
C HIS A 204 -5.01 2.36 8.72
N PHE A 205 -6.31 2.18 8.56
CA PHE A 205 -7.29 3.16 9.05
C PHE A 205 -7.31 3.24 10.57
N ASP A 206 -7.23 2.10 11.27
CA ASP A 206 -7.14 2.05 12.73
C ASP A 206 -5.86 2.73 13.25
N MET A 207 -4.73 2.55 12.58
CA MET A 207 -3.48 3.24 12.93
C MET A 207 -3.62 4.76 12.79
N VAL A 208 -4.29 5.23 11.73
CA VAL A 208 -4.58 6.65 11.52
C VAL A 208 -5.52 7.19 12.61
N LEU A 209 -6.56 6.45 12.97
CA LEU A 209 -7.49 6.84 14.04
C LEU A 209 -6.80 6.89 15.40
N ASN A 210 -5.89 5.97 15.69
CA ASN A 210 -5.10 5.98 16.91
C ASN A 210 -4.16 7.21 16.99
N LEU A 211 -3.58 7.63 15.86
CA LEU A 211 -2.82 8.87 15.82
C LEU A 211 -3.71 10.08 16.14
N LEU A 212 -4.90 10.14 15.56
CA LEU A 212 -5.84 11.22 15.80
C LEU A 212 -6.37 11.25 17.25
N TRP A 213 -6.41 10.10 17.93
CA TRP A 213 -6.82 9.99 19.34
C TRP A 213 -5.97 10.86 20.26
N SER A 214 -4.69 10.91 20.05
CA SER A 214 -3.78 11.69 20.90
C SER A 214 -3.95 13.21 20.75
N ILE A 215 -4.69 13.67 19.73
CA ILE A 215 -4.86 15.11 19.44
C ILE A 215 -5.99 15.74 20.25
N GLY A 216 -6.97 14.95 20.69
CA GLY A 216 -8.12 15.45 21.45
C GLY A 216 -9.07 16.36 20.67
N GLU A 217 -8.96 16.41 19.32
CA GLU A 217 -9.80 17.26 18.48
C GLU A 217 -11.20 16.68 18.28
N ALA A 218 -12.20 17.59 18.19
CA ALA A 218 -13.60 17.18 18.16
C ALA A 218 -14.05 16.65 16.78
N THR A 219 -13.43 17.10 15.69
CA THR A 219 -13.87 16.77 14.33
C THR A 219 -12.71 16.45 13.39
N ALA A 220 -12.93 15.48 12.51
CA ALA A 220 -12.05 15.15 11.41
C ALA A 220 -12.78 15.29 10.08
N THR A 221 -12.05 15.65 9.03
CA THR A 221 -12.55 15.66 7.66
C THR A 221 -11.87 14.54 6.89
N ILE A 222 -12.66 13.67 6.29
CA ILE A 222 -12.24 12.61 5.37
C ILE A 222 -12.43 13.13 3.97
N SER A 223 -11.40 13.03 3.14
CA SER A 223 -11.40 13.51 1.76
C SER A 223 -10.82 12.45 0.82
N PHE A 224 -11.47 12.21 -0.32
CA PHE A 224 -10.98 11.28 -1.34
C PHE A 224 -11.54 11.66 -2.73
N ASP A 225 -10.83 11.27 -3.78
CA ASP A 225 -11.32 11.34 -5.15
C ASP A 225 -11.84 9.96 -5.57
N PRO A 226 -13.16 9.81 -5.84
CA PRO A 226 -13.76 8.52 -6.15
C PRO A 226 -13.38 7.98 -7.54
N GLU A 227 -12.88 8.83 -8.44
CA GLU A 227 -12.58 8.45 -9.83
C GLU A 227 -11.10 8.18 -10.06
N ASN A 228 -10.23 8.95 -9.41
CA ASN A 228 -8.79 8.92 -9.66
C ASN A 228 -7.96 8.86 -8.37
N GLY A 229 -8.60 8.70 -7.22
CA GLY A 229 -7.92 8.77 -5.92
C GLY A 229 -7.10 7.53 -5.62
N GLU A 230 -5.79 7.68 -5.57
CA GLU A 230 -4.89 6.66 -5.01
C GLU A 230 -4.79 6.75 -3.49
N TYR A 231 -5.26 7.86 -2.91
CA TYR A 231 -5.07 8.20 -1.50
C TYR A 231 -6.33 8.71 -0.85
N LEU A 232 -6.49 8.36 0.41
CA LEU A 232 -7.42 8.98 1.33
C LEU A 232 -6.67 10.03 2.15
N GLU A 233 -7.28 11.18 2.34
CA GLU A 233 -6.84 12.18 3.30
C GLU A 233 -7.78 12.17 4.51
N VAL A 234 -7.21 12.13 5.70
CA VAL A 234 -7.90 12.45 6.95
C VAL A 234 -7.19 13.62 7.57
N HIS A 235 -7.90 14.72 7.76
CA HIS A 235 -7.29 15.91 8.34
C HIS A 235 -8.10 16.54 9.46
N THR A 236 -7.38 17.14 10.38
CA THR A 236 -7.83 18.01 11.46
C THR A 236 -7.11 19.35 11.35
N ASP A 237 -7.33 20.28 12.28
CA ASP A 237 -6.60 21.55 12.30
C ASP A 237 -5.08 21.36 12.56
N LYS A 238 -4.69 20.29 13.26
CA LYS A 238 -3.29 20.02 13.63
C LYS A 238 -2.59 19.00 12.72
N VAL A 239 -3.31 18.02 12.18
CA VAL A 239 -2.71 16.89 11.45
C VAL A 239 -3.42 16.66 10.13
N SER A 240 -2.65 16.42 9.08
CA SER A 240 -3.13 15.90 7.80
C SER A 240 -2.41 14.59 7.49
N ILE A 241 -3.18 13.55 7.24
CA ILE A 241 -2.70 12.19 6.96
C ILE A 241 -3.22 11.77 5.60
N HIS A 242 -2.31 11.48 4.69
CA HIS A 242 -2.62 10.85 3.41
C HIS A 242 -2.18 9.39 3.50
N PHE A 243 -3.04 8.46 3.18
CA PHE A 243 -2.66 7.05 3.08
C PHE A 243 -3.23 6.42 1.82
N LYS A 244 -2.48 5.45 1.31
CA LYS A 244 -2.80 4.79 0.06
C LYS A 244 -4.08 3.98 0.18
N LEU A 245 -5.01 4.19 -0.75
CA LEU A 245 -6.20 3.38 -0.88
C LEU A 245 -5.83 1.98 -1.37
N MET A 246 -6.52 0.98 -0.84
CA MET A 246 -6.50 -0.33 -1.46
C MET A 246 -7.40 -0.30 -2.69
N LEU A 247 -6.83 -0.67 -3.81
CA LEU A 247 -7.63 -1.09 -4.95
C LEU A 247 -8.28 -2.42 -4.62
N ASP A 248 -9.55 -2.62 -5.03
CA ASP A 248 -10.26 -3.86 -4.78
C ASP A 248 -9.54 -5.06 -5.43
N GLY A 249 -9.42 -6.14 -4.70
CA GLY A 249 -8.92 -7.41 -5.21
C GLY A 249 -7.51 -7.34 -5.84
N ALA A 250 -7.33 -8.04 -6.95
CA ALA A 250 -6.07 -8.10 -7.68
C ALA A 250 -5.69 -6.76 -8.34
N ALA A 251 -6.65 -5.87 -8.58
CA ALA A 251 -6.42 -4.57 -9.21
C ALA A 251 -5.45 -3.69 -8.40
N ARG A 252 -5.37 -3.85 -7.06
CA ARG A 252 -4.43 -3.16 -6.18
C ARG A 252 -2.96 -3.41 -6.53
N PHE A 253 -2.64 -4.58 -7.09
CA PHE A 253 -1.29 -4.96 -7.48
C PHE A 253 -0.92 -4.56 -8.91
N PHE A 254 -1.90 -4.07 -9.67
CA PHE A 254 -1.68 -3.70 -11.06
C PHE A 254 -0.58 -2.63 -11.24
N PRO A 255 -0.55 -1.54 -10.43
CA PRO A 255 0.53 -0.57 -10.48
C PRO A 255 1.90 -1.20 -10.20
N ASP A 256 2.01 -2.08 -9.21
CA ASP A 256 3.28 -2.72 -8.84
C ASP A 256 3.81 -3.62 -9.96
N VAL A 257 2.93 -4.40 -10.61
CA VAL A 257 3.27 -5.23 -11.77
C VAL A 257 3.73 -4.36 -12.94
N LYS A 258 2.99 -3.29 -13.26
CA LYS A 258 3.35 -2.35 -14.32
C LYS A 258 4.70 -1.67 -14.06
N ASP A 259 4.92 -1.18 -12.85
CA ASP A 259 6.18 -0.55 -12.44
C ASP A 259 7.36 -1.53 -12.50
N TYR A 260 7.12 -2.78 -12.12
CA TYR A 260 8.14 -3.83 -12.25
C TYR A 260 8.53 -4.06 -13.71
N LEU A 261 7.55 -4.19 -14.61
CA LEU A 261 7.78 -4.38 -16.05
C LEU A 261 8.54 -3.18 -16.64
N THR A 262 8.15 -1.96 -16.29
CA THR A 262 8.79 -0.71 -16.73
C THR A 262 10.24 -0.64 -16.26
N ARG A 263 10.51 -0.91 -14.98
CA ARG A 263 11.88 -0.91 -14.43
C ARG A 263 12.79 -1.97 -15.06
N ARG A 264 12.23 -3.06 -15.55
CA ARG A 264 12.94 -4.14 -16.23
C ARG A 264 13.04 -3.96 -17.75
N ASN A 265 12.53 -2.84 -18.29
CA ASN A 265 12.44 -2.56 -19.72
C ASN A 265 11.70 -3.68 -20.49
N ILE A 266 10.67 -4.28 -19.90
CA ILE A 266 9.84 -5.27 -20.54
C ILE A 266 8.72 -4.53 -21.27
N GLU A 267 8.67 -4.67 -22.59
CA GLU A 267 7.63 -4.09 -23.44
C GLU A 267 6.26 -4.65 -23.04
N HIS A 268 5.29 -3.78 -22.71
CA HIS A 268 3.99 -4.19 -22.23
C HIS A 268 2.88 -3.28 -22.74
N LEU A 269 1.71 -3.88 -22.95
CA LEU A 269 0.45 -3.21 -23.30
C LEU A 269 -0.62 -3.61 -22.29
N VAL A 270 -1.22 -2.62 -21.69
CA VAL A 270 -2.32 -2.80 -20.74
C VAL A 270 -3.64 -2.88 -21.48
N HIS A 271 -4.44 -3.89 -21.18
CA HIS A 271 -5.81 -4.07 -21.66
C HIS A 271 -6.80 -3.90 -20.53
N ASP A 272 -8.06 -3.63 -20.89
CA ASP A 272 -9.17 -3.58 -19.93
C ASP A 272 -9.32 -4.91 -19.16
N GLY A 273 -9.83 -4.84 -17.94
CA GLY A 273 -10.08 -6.04 -17.11
C GLY A 273 -8.84 -6.65 -16.46
N GLY A 274 -7.78 -5.85 -16.21
CA GLY A 274 -6.60 -6.33 -15.46
C GLY A 274 -5.70 -7.28 -16.24
N GLN A 275 -5.72 -7.20 -17.57
CA GLN A 275 -4.85 -7.98 -18.44
C GLN A 275 -3.68 -7.13 -18.95
N ILE A 276 -2.49 -7.72 -18.98
CA ILE A 276 -1.28 -7.11 -19.55
C ILE A 276 -0.71 -8.06 -20.59
N ALA A 277 -0.56 -7.60 -21.83
CA ALA A 277 0.21 -8.31 -22.83
C ALA A 277 1.67 -7.83 -22.78
N ILE A 278 2.61 -8.75 -22.73
CA ILE A 278 4.03 -8.44 -22.72
C ILE A 278 4.74 -9.18 -23.86
N LYS A 279 5.79 -8.56 -24.36
CA LYS A 279 6.75 -9.24 -25.25
C LYS A 279 8.00 -9.58 -24.43
N TYR A 280 8.24 -10.86 -24.23
CA TYR A 280 9.38 -11.35 -23.44
C TYR A 280 10.17 -12.38 -24.23
N LYS A 281 11.44 -12.06 -24.55
CA LYS A 281 12.33 -12.92 -25.37
C LYS A 281 11.65 -13.37 -26.69
N ASP A 282 11.01 -12.41 -27.39
CA ASP A 282 10.27 -12.62 -28.64
C ASP A 282 9.05 -13.54 -28.56
N ILE A 283 8.54 -13.76 -27.37
CA ILE A 283 7.29 -14.51 -27.15
C ILE A 283 6.26 -13.58 -26.49
N LYS A 284 5.02 -13.67 -27.00
CA LYS A 284 3.89 -13.00 -26.38
C LYS A 284 3.46 -13.76 -25.14
N VAL A 285 3.51 -13.08 -24.00
CA VAL A 285 3.01 -13.57 -22.72
C VAL A 285 1.81 -12.73 -22.31
N ARG A 286 0.75 -13.38 -21.85
CA ARG A 286 -0.39 -12.71 -21.23
C ARG A 286 -0.25 -12.82 -19.72
N LEU A 287 -0.31 -11.68 -19.04
CA LEU A 287 -0.46 -11.61 -17.59
C LEU A 287 -1.91 -11.28 -17.29
N GLN A 288 -2.50 -11.97 -16.36
CA GLN A 288 -3.87 -11.75 -15.91
C GLN A 288 -3.93 -11.81 -14.39
N LEU A 289 -4.55 -10.80 -13.80
CA LEU A 289 -4.80 -10.75 -12.38
C LEU A 289 -6.16 -11.41 -12.11
N PHE A 290 -6.21 -12.26 -11.10
CA PHE A 290 -7.42 -12.90 -10.62
C PHE A 290 -7.68 -12.50 -9.19
N ASP A 291 -8.93 -12.10 -8.96
CA ASP A 291 -9.43 -11.86 -7.62
C ASP A 291 -9.68 -13.17 -6.90
N GLY A 292 -9.47 -13.15 -5.60
CA GLY A 292 -9.69 -14.30 -4.75
C GLY A 292 -9.26 -13.97 -3.33
N SER A 293 -9.37 -14.95 -2.47
CA SER A 293 -8.86 -14.86 -1.11
C SER A 293 -7.35 -14.50 -1.09
N GLU A 294 -6.61 -15.01 -2.04
CA GLU A 294 -5.24 -14.59 -2.35
C GLU A 294 -5.22 -14.13 -3.81
N PRO A 295 -5.01 -12.82 -4.08
CA PRO A 295 -4.91 -12.35 -5.45
C PRO A 295 -3.74 -12.99 -6.19
N ILE A 296 -4.03 -13.57 -7.35
CA ILE A 296 -3.07 -14.33 -8.14
C ILE A 296 -2.79 -13.62 -9.45
N LEU A 297 -1.51 -13.53 -9.80
CA LEU A 297 -1.05 -13.17 -11.12
C LEU A 297 -0.73 -14.43 -11.90
N ARG A 298 -1.48 -14.68 -12.97
CA ARG A 298 -1.24 -15.79 -13.90
C ARG A 298 -0.51 -15.28 -15.12
N ALA A 299 0.63 -15.88 -15.43
CA ALA A 299 1.35 -15.70 -16.68
C ALA A 299 1.07 -16.88 -17.62
N THR A 300 0.69 -16.61 -18.87
CA THR A 300 0.35 -17.64 -19.86
C THR A 300 1.02 -17.39 -21.19
N VAL A 301 1.42 -18.48 -21.85
CA VAL A 301 1.97 -18.50 -23.22
C VAL A 301 1.18 -19.51 -24.05
N THR A 302 0.74 -19.11 -25.23
CA THR A 302 0.17 -20.05 -26.20
C THR A 302 1.31 -20.83 -26.86
N ILE A 303 1.27 -22.15 -26.75
CA ILE A 303 2.26 -23.06 -27.34
C ILE A 303 1.87 -23.38 -28.79
N LEU A 304 0.62 -23.75 -29.00
CA LEU A 304 0.07 -24.12 -30.31
C LEU A 304 -1.34 -23.54 -30.50
N HIS A 305 -1.64 -23.10 -31.70
CA HIS A 305 -2.99 -22.74 -32.15
C HIS A 305 -3.64 -23.88 -32.95
N ASN A 306 -4.96 -23.88 -33.02
CA ASN A 306 -5.77 -24.82 -33.81
C ASN A 306 -5.53 -26.29 -33.42
N VAL A 307 -5.32 -26.56 -32.15
CA VAL A 307 -5.15 -27.91 -31.64
C VAL A 307 -6.49 -28.63 -31.59
N THR A 308 -6.51 -29.87 -32.04
CA THR A 308 -7.68 -30.73 -31.91
C THR A 308 -7.62 -31.48 -30.57
N GLU A 309 -8.61 -31.27 -29.72
CA GLU A 309 -8.72 -32.02 -28.47
C GLU A 309 -8.93 -33.50 -28.76
N SER A 310 -8.08 -34.33 -28.21
CA SER A 310 -8.20 -35.77 -28.28
C SER A 310 -7.84 -36.40 -26.94
N VAL A 311 -8.37 -37.59 -26.69
CA VAL A 311 -8.05 -38.34 -25.47
C VAL A 311 -6.54 -38.58 -25.35
N LYS A 312 -5.85 -38.77 -26.47
CA LYS A 312 -4.40 -38.95 -26.50
C LYS A 312 -3.67 -37.69 -26.07
N LEU A 313 -4.08 -36.50 -26.56
CA LEU A 313 -3.51 -35.22 -26.13
C LEU A 313 -3.76 -34.96 -24.65
N LEU A 314 -4.99 -35.16 -24.18
CA LEU A 314 -5.34 -34.91 -22.78
C LEU A 314 -4.58 -35.84 -21.81
N ARG A 315 -4.37 -37.11 -22.18
CA ARG A 315 -3.52 -38.03 -21.41
C ARG A 315 -2.06 -37.56 -21.36
N GLU A 316 -1.54 -37.07 -22.44
CA GLU A 316 -0.17 -36.54 -22.49
C GLU A 316 -0.02 -35.27 -21.64
N ILE A 317 -0.97 -34.34 -21.72
CA ILE A 317 -1.03 -33.15 -20.85
C ILE A 317 -1.05 -33.56 -19.38
N ASN A 318 -1.89 -34.51 -18.99
CA ASN A 318 -1.95 -34.99 -17.61
C ASN A 318 -0.63 -35.63 -17.17
N ARG A 319 0.02 -36.41 -18.03
CA ARG A 319 1.32 -36.98 -17.76
C ARG A 319 2.39 -35.90 -17.55
N LEU A 320 2.41 -34.89 -18.41
CA LEU A 320 3.35 -33.76 -18.32
C LEU A 320 3.11 -32.95 -17.04
N ASN A 321 1.85 -32.65 -16.70
CA ASN A 321 1.51 -31.93 -15.48
C ASN A 321 1.86 -32.71 -14.20
N ALA A 322 1.77 -34.04 -14.23
CA ALA A 322 2.11 -34.90 -13.07
C ALA A 322 3.62 -34.93 -12.78
N THR A 323 4.47 -34.61 -13.77
CA THR A 323 5.94 -34.67 -13.64
C THR A 323 6.58 -33.29 -13.47
N ARG A 324 5.80 -32.22 -13.48
CA ARG A 324 6.31 -30.82 -13.46
C ARG A 324 5.87 -30.08 -12.20
N VAL A 325 6.72 -29.20 -11.76
CA VAL A 325 6.46 -28.35 -10.60
C VAL A 325 6.38 -26.91 -11.11
N GLY A 326 5.32 -26.20 -10.74
CA GLY A 326 5.14 -24.77 -10.96
C GLY A 326 4.41 -24.40 -12.25
N ASN A 327 4.74 -24.99 -13.40
CA ASN A 327 4.05 -24.71 -14.66
C ASN A 327 2.97 -25.76 -14.96
N ARG A 328 1.85 -25.32 -15.47
CA ARG A 328 0.72 -26.19 -15.89
C ARG A 328 0.42 -25.99 -17.36
N ILE A 329 -0.02 -27.06 -18.02
CA ILE A 329 -0.41 -27.10 -19.42
C ILE A 329 -1.87 -27.44 -19.50
N TRP A 330 -2.64 -26.75 -20.34
CA TRP A 330 -4.04 -27.04 -20.60
C TRP A 330 -4.44 -26.64 -22.02
N VAL A 331 -5.62 -27.08 -22.46
CA VAL A 331 -6.23 -26.63 -23.70
C VAL A 331 -7.27 -25.58 -23.37
N ASP A 332 -7.20 -24.44 -24.07
CA ASP A 332 -8.13 -23.36 -23.97
C ASP A 332 -8.54 -22.87 -25.38
N ASN A 333 -9.80 -22.99 -25.75
CA ASN A 333 -10.33 -22.55 -27.05
C ASN A 333 -9.48 -22.99 -28.25
N LYS A 334 -9.18 -24.28 -28.37
CA LYS A 334 -8.30 -24.86 -29.40
C LYS A 334 -6.85 -24.34 -29.36
N MET A 335 -6.45 -23.74 -28.29
CA MET A 335 -5.06 -23.37 -28.04
C MET A 335 -4.46 -24.30 -26.96
N LEU A 336 -3.25 -24.75 -27.19
CA LEU A 336 -2.46 -25.38 -26.13
C LEU A 336 -1.70 -24.26 -25.42
N VAL A 337 -1.88 -24.17 -24.11
CA VAL A 337 -1.35 -23.09 -23.29
C VAL A 337 -0.48 -23.65 -22.18
N VAL A 338 0.64 -23.01 -21.87
CA VAL A 338 1.37 -23.21 -20.63
C VAL A 338 1.27 -21.96 -19.78
N GLY A 339 1.11 -22.15 -18.48
CA GLY A 339 1.06 -21.03 -17.55
C GLY A 339 1.59 -21.37 -16.18
N SER A 340 1.89 -20.33 -15.46
CA SER A 340 2.32 -20.36 -14.08
C SER A 340 1.58 -19.30 -13.29
N GLU A 341 1.37 -19.54 -12.02
CA GLU A 341 0.69 -18.66 -11.11
C GLU A 341 1.64 -18.23 -10.00
N MET A 342 1.48 -16.99 -9.56
CA MET A 342 2.20 -16.43 -8.42
C MET A 342 1.26 -15.53 -7.62
N ARG A 343 1.59 -15.28 -6.38
CA ARG A 343 0.90 -14.26 -5.60
C ARG A 343 1.21 -12.88 -6.15
N CYS A 344 0.24 -12.00 -6.17
CA CYS A 344 0.40 -10.65 -6.72
C CYS A 344 1.41 -9.78 -5.94
N ASP A 345 1.61 -10.06 -4.65
CA ASP A 345 2.56 -9.36 -3.77
C ASP A 345 4.03 -9.79 -4.00
N GLU A 346 4.26 -10.87 -4.75
CA GLU A 346 5.59 -11.42 -5.01
C GLU A 346 6.17 -11.01 -6.38
N THR A 347 6.00 -9.75 -6.81
CA THR A 347 6.43 -9.27 -8.14
C THR A 347 7.88 -9.59 -8.49
N ARG A 348 8.77 -9.73 -7.49
CA ARG A 348 10.17 -10.17 -7.68
C ARG A 348 10.29 -11.54 -8.36
N MET A 349 9.28 -12.40 -8.22
CA MET A 349 9.24 -13.73 -8.82
C MET A 349 8.82 -13.72 -10.29
N LEU A 350 8.36 -12.57 -10.80
CA LEU A 350 7.82 -12.47 -12.15
C LEU A 350 8.87 -12.82 -13.21
N THR A 351 10.08 -12.31 -13.13
CA THR A 351 11.14 -12.65 -14.11
C THR A 351 11.50 -14.15 -14.12
N PRO A 352 11.77 -14.81 -12.99
CA PRO A 352 11.96 -16.26 -12.96
C PRO A 352 10.80 -17.05 -13.56
N ILE A 353 9.58 -16.65 -13.32
CA ILE A 353 8.37 -17.29 -13.88
C ILE A 353 8.31 -17.09 -15.39
N LEU A 354 8.54 -15.87 -15.89
CA LEU A 354 8.58 -15.58 -17.33
C LEU A 354 9.66 -16.40 -18.03
N ASP A 355 10.83 -16.52 -17.43
CA ASP A 355 11.91 -17.37 -17.97
C ASP A 355 11.49 -18.83 -18.07
N GLY A 356 10.87 -19.33 -17.01
CA GLY A 356 10.39 -20.72 -16.94
C GLY A 356 9.33 -21.02 -18.01
N ILE A 357 8.25 -20.23 -18.07
CA ILE A 357 7.14 -20.49 -19.02
C ILE A 357 7.56 -20.29 -20.48
N VAL A 358 8.43 -19.31 -20.79
CA VAL A 358 8.91 -19.07 -22.14
C VAL A 358 9.84 -20.19 -22.61
N SER A 359 10.74 -20.66 -21.75
CA SER A 359 11.61 -21.80 -22.03
C SER A 359 10.78 -23.06 -22.27
N GLU A 360 9.78 -23.29 -21.45
CA GLU A 360 8.91 -24.45 -21.55
C GLU A 360 8.01 -24.40 -22.79
N ALA A 361 7.45 -23.23 -23.11
CA ALA A 361 6.65 -23.06 -24.32
C ALA A 361 7.44 -23.40 -25.59
N ARG A 362 8.69 -22.98 -25.67
CA ARG A 362 9.58 -23.32 -26.79
C ARG A 362 9.84 -24.83 -26.89
N TYR A 363 10.15 -25.46 -25.78
CA TYR A 363 10.38 -26.89 -25.71
C TYR A 363 9.14 -27.69 -26.11
N LEU A 364 7.99 -27.36 -25.54
CA LEU A 364 6.73 -28.04 -25.81
C LEU A 364 6.21 -27.82 -27.23
N GLY A 365 6.37 -26.61 -27.78
CA GLY A 365 6.00 -26.31 -29.16
C GLY A 365 6.73 -27.23 -30.15
N GLY A 366 8.04 -27.43 -29.95
CA GLY A 366 8.83 -28.36 -30.74
C GLY A 366 8.47 -29.83 -30.57
N LEU A 367 8.06 -30.24 -29.37
CA LEU A 367 7.68 -31.60 -29.04
C LEU A 367 6.26 -31.96 -29.50
N LEU A 368 5.27 -31.13 -29.15
CA LEU A 368 3.87 -31.48 -29.30
C LEU A 368 3.28 -31.08 -30.66
N GLY A 369 3.83 -30.07 -31.33
CA GLY A 369 3.37 -29.66 -32.64
C GLY A 369 3.38 -30.80 -33.67
N PRO A 370 4.49 -31.53 -33.86
CA PRO A 370 4.54 -32.66 -34.77
C PRO A 370 3.64 -33.85 -34.39
N MET A 371 3.35 -34.01 -33.09
CA MET A 371 2.59 -35.15 -32.56
C MET A 371 1.07 -34.96 -32.61
N TYR A 372 0.60 -33.74 -32.43
CA TYR A 372 -0.82 -33.44 -32.22
C TYR A 372 -1.39 -32.39 -33.20
N GLY A 373 -0.61 -31.95 -34.13
CA GLY A 373 -0.95 -30.88 -35.05
C GLY A 373 -1.01 -29.52 -34.37
N GLY A 374 -1.50 -28.54 -35.08
CA GLY A 374 -1.51 -27.15 -34.63
C GLY A 374 -0.36 -26.36 -35.20
N THR A 375 -0.46 -25.03 -35.06
CA THR A 375 0.57 -24.10 -35.54
C THR A 375 1.19 -23.39 -34.37
N THR A 376 2.51 -23.30 -34.31
CA THR A 376 3.20 -22.47 -33.34
C THR A 376 2.84 -21.00 -33.60
N PRO A 377 2.65 -20.18 -32.55
CA PRO A 377 2.50 -18.75 -32.74
C PRO A 377 3.68 -18.20 -33.54
N ALA A 378 3.40 -17.37 -34.54
CA ALA A 378 4.46 -16.65 -35.23
C ALA A 378 5.26 -15.86 -34.16
N ALA A 379 6.58 -15.87 -34.28
CA ALA A 379 7.44 -15.01 -33.49
C ALA A 379 6.95 -13.56 -33.67
N ALA A 380 6.65 -12.88 -32.58
CA ALA A 380 6.00 -11.57 -32.58
C ALA A 380 6.98 -10.46 -32.93
#